data_9b531ae46d9436bfb4f4fe973f1e514f
#
_entry.id   9b531ae46d9436bfb4f4fe973f1e514f
#
_cell.length_a   1.000
_cell.length_b   1.000
_cell.length_c   1.000
_cell.angle_alpha   90.00
_cell.angle_beta   90.00
_cell.angle_gamma   90.00
#
_symmetry.space_group_name_H-M   'P 1'
#
loop_
_entity.id
_entity.type
_entity.pdbx_description
1 polymer ?
#
loop_
_entity_poly.entity_id
_entity_poly.type
_entity_poly.pdbx_seq_one_letter_code
_entity_poly.pdbx_strand_id
1 'polypeptide(L)'
;MNETIRRILSESGTKTSKIRKLLLIGLSHREIADLVTRGNRGFVWNVYKRMRDEGLLPASQTATVLRPEPDYTFNRCFGVEIEAYNCPRQTLTDALREAGIPVEIGSRNAETNSNWKLTTDGSLEGSHTFELVSPILCGEQGLEVLERVCWVLDAYNVKINSSCGVHVHF
;
A
#
# COMPACT_ATOMS: atom_id res chain seq x y z
N MET A 1 -26.29 5.75 -12.34
CA MET A 1 -26.12 4.79 -11.21
C MET A 1 -27.00 3.59 -11.51
N ASN A 2 -26.41 2.37 -11.53
CA ASN A 2 -27.07 1.10 -11.85
C ASN A 2 -28.20 0.81 -10.83
N GLU A 3 -29.33 0.22 -11.28
CA GLU A 3 -30.49 -0.11 -10.47
C GLU A 3 -30.14 -1.06 -9.30
N THR A 4 -29.27 -2.04 -9.55
CA THR A 4 -28.77 -2.96 -8.51
C THR A 4 -28.04 -2.21 -7.38
N ILE A 5 -27.22 -1.21 -7.70
CA ILE A 5 -26.52 -0.38 -6.71
C ILE A 5 -27.54 0.41 -5.89
N ARG A 6 -28.53 1.03 -6.52
CA ARG A 6 -29.59 1.77 -5.81
C ARG A 6 -30.34 0.88 -4.84
N ARG A 7 -30.69 -0.33 -5.24
CA ARG A 7 -31.36 -1.31 -4.40
C ARG A 7 -30.53 -1.66 -3.17
N ILE A 8 -29.25 -1.99 -3.35
CA ILE A 8 -28.35 -2.31 -2.23
C ILE A 8 -28.23 -1.13 -1.26
N LEU A 9 -28.14 0.09 -1.75
CA LEU A 9 -28.03 1.29 -0.92
C LEU A 9 -29.32 1.58 -0.13
N SER A 10 -30.50 1.30 -0.69
CA SER A 10 -31.80 1.51 -0.05
C SER A 10 -32.18 0.41 0.94
N GLU A 11 -31.55 -0.78 0.87
CA GLU A 11 -31.84 -1.86 1.80
C GLU A 11 -31.54 -1.47 3.27
N SER A 12 -32.36 -1.96 4.18
CA SER A 12 -32.07 -1.88 5.62
C SER A 12 -30.85 -2.75 5.94
N GLY A 13 -29.88 -2.21 6.71
CA GLY A 13 -28.68 -2.98 7.07
C GLY A 13 -27.48 -2.13 7.42
N THR A 14 -26.43 -2.80 7.92
CA THR A 14 -25.18 -2.13 8.32
C THR A 14 -24.38 -1.68 7.10
N LYS A 15 -23.49 -0.68 7.30
CA LYS A 15 -22.52 -0.27 6.28
C LYS A 15 -21.69 -1.47 5.79
N THR A 16 -21.25 -2.34 6.70
CA THR A 16 -20.49 -3.55 6.37
C THR A 16 -21.26 -4.48 5.44
N SER A 17 -22.55 -4.70 5.69
CA SER A 17 -23.40 -5.53 4.81
C SER A 17 -23.51 -4.94 3.40
N LYS A 18 -23.72 -3.64 3.29
CA LYS A 18 -23.78 -2.93 2.00
C LYS A 18 -22.44 -3.01 1.25
N ILE A 19 -21.33 -2.78 1.95
CA ILE A 19 -19.99 -2.89 1.38
C ILE A 19 -19.75 -4.30 0.83
N ARG A 20 -20.08 -5.36 1.60
CA ARG A 20 -19.95 -6.75 1.16
C ARG A 20 -20.69 -7.01 -0.17
N LYS A 21 -21.95 -6.58 -0.25
CA LYS A 21 -22.76 -6.73 -1.48
C LYS A 21 -22.20 -5.98 -2.66
N LEU A 22 -21.71 -4.75 -2.45
CA LEU A 22 -21.11 -3.93 -3.50
C LEU A 22 -19.78 -4.49 -4.00
N LEU A 23 -18.97 -5.06 -3.10
CA LEU A 23 -17.76 -5.79 -3.46
C LEU A 23 -18.09 -7.02 -4.32
N LEU A 24 -19.11 -7.80 -3.97
CA LEU A 24 -19.52 -9.00 -4.72
C LEU A 24 -19.99 -8.69 -6.15
N ILE A 25 -20.52 -7.51 -6.41
CA ILE A 25 -20.90 -7.06 -7.76
C ILE A 25 -19.80 -6.28 -8.49
N GLY A 26 -18.59 -6.24 -7.92
CA GLY A 26 -17.39 -5.76 -8.61
C GLY A 26 -17.14 -4.25 -8.55
N LEU A 27 -17.78 -3.50 -7.62
CA LEU A 27 -17.44 -2.09 -7.45
C LEU A 27 -16.05 -1.92 -6.84
N SER A 28 -15.33 -0.90 -7.29
CA SER A 28 -14.04 -0.52 -6.73
C SER A 28 -14.17 0.00 -5.29
N HIS A 29 -13.09 -0.12 -4.51
CA HIS A 29 -13.05 0.39 -3.13
C HIS A 29 -13.34 1.89 -3.06
N ARG A 30 -12.95 2.66 -4.09
CA ARG A 30 -13.20 4.09 -4.18
C ARG A 30 -14.70 4.37 -4.32
N GLU A 31 -15.35 3.75 -5.31
CA GLU A 31 -16.79 3.91 -5.53
C GLU A 31 -17.60 3.53 -4.30
N ILE A 32 -17.24 2.41 -3.66
CA ILE A 32 -17.90 1.95 -2.44
C ILE A 32 -17.69 2.94 -1.29
N ALA A 33 -16.47 3.48 -1.15
CA ALA A 33 -16.17 4.46 -0.11
C ALA A 33 -17.00 5.73 -0.28
N ASP A 34 -17.12 6.23 -1.49
CA ASP A 34 -17.92 7.42 -1.80
C ASP A 34 -19.41 7.18 -1.54
N LEU A 35 -19.94 6.00 -1.89
CA LEU A 35 -21.35 5.65 -1.75
C LEU A 35 -21.78 5.34 -0.31
N VAL A 36 -20.92 4.69 0.49
CA VAL A 36 -21.33 4.08 1.78
C VAL A 36 -20.65 4.72 2.99
N THR A 37 -19.41 5.19 2.85
CA THR A 37 -18.56 5.60 3.99
C THR A 37 -18.10 7.05 3.93
N ARG A 38 -18.64 7.87 3.03
CA ARG A 38 -18.26 9.27 2.83
C ARG A 38 -16.75 9.42 2.54
N GLY A 39 -16.21 8.56 1.67
CA GLY A 39 -14.82 8.59 1.25
C GLY A 39 -13.85 7.79 2.15
N ASN A 40 -14.30 7.16 3.23
CA ASN A 40 -13.41 6.36 4.09
C ASN A 40 -13.05 5.01 3.44
N ARG A 41 -11.96 5.00 2.67
CA ARG A 41 -11.44 3.81 1.98
C ARG A 41 -10.89 2.76 2.94
N GLY A 42 -10.28 3.16 4.06
CA GLY A 42 -9.75 2.25 5.06
C GLY A 42 -10.83 1.34 5.65
N PHE A 43 -12.04 1.86 5.86
CA PHE A 43 -13.16 1.04 6.32
C PHE A 43 -13.56 -0.01 5.26
N VAL A 44 -13.62 0.37 3.98
CA VAL A 44 -13.92 -0.55 2.87
C VAL A 44 -12.84 -1.61 2.74
N TRP A 45 -11.57 -1.22 2.82
CA TRP A 45 -10.43 -2.12 2.79
C TRP A 45 -10.46 -3.19 3.89
N ASN A 46 -10.78 -2.80 5.12
CA ASN A 46 -10.90 -3.74 6.23
C ASN A 46 -12.00 -4.78 6.01
N VAL A 47 -13.12 -4.39 5.40
CA VAL A 47 -14.18 -5.32 5.02
C VAL A 47 -13.72 -6.25 3.90
N TYR A 48 -13.08 -5.71 2.87
CA TYR A 48 -12.52 -6.48 1.76
C TYR A 48 -11.50 -7.51 2.25
N LYS A 49 -10.52 -7.08 3.08
CA LYS A 49 -9.49 -7.98 3.64
C LYS A 49 -10.13 -9.15 4.37
N ARG A 50 -11.12 -8.88 5.22
CA ARG A 50 -11.85 -9.92 5.95
C ARG A 50 -12.57 -10.89 5.00
N MET A 51 -13.28 -10.38 3.98
CA MET A 51 -13.93 -11.22 2.98
C MET A 51 -12.95 -12.09 2.18
N ARG A 52 -11.78 -11.54 1.85
CA ARG A 52 -10.71 -12.28 1.20
C ARG A 52 -10.19 -13.40 2.09
N ASP A 53 -9.89 -13.09 3.34
CA ASP A 53 -9.35 -14.04 4.31
C ASP A 53 -10.38 -15.15 4.66
N GLU A 54 -11.67 -14.83 4.59
CA GLU A 54 -12.79 -15.78 4.73
C GLU A 54 -13.11 -16.54 3.43
N GLY A 55 -12.43 -16.27 2.32
CA GLY A 55 -12.67 -16.90 1.01
C GLY A 55 -14.03 -16.56 0.38
N LEU A 56 -14.64 -15.45 0.77
CA LEU A 56 -15.99 -15.03 0.33
C LEU A 56 -15.97 -14.21 -0.96
N LEU A 57 -14.80 -13.85 -1.47
CA LEU A 57 -14.69 -13.12 -2.74
C LEU A 57 -14.64 -14.11 -3.91
N PRO A 58 -15.34 -13.85 -5.03
CA PRO A 58 -15.21 -14.65 -6.24
C PRO A 58 -13.76 -14.66 -6.74
N ALA A 59 -13.31 -15.77 -7.30
CA ALA A 59 -11.95 -15.92 -7.84
C ALA A 59 -11.58 -14.83 -8.88
N SER A 60 -12.57 -14.27 -9.58
CA SER A 60 -12.40 -13.15 -10.51
C SER A 60 -12.12 -11.82 -9.82
N GLN A 61 -12.35 -11.70 -8.51
CA GLN A 61 -12.05 -10.49 -7.72
C GLN A 61 -10.76 -10.61 -6.90
N THR A 62 -10.23 -11.80 -6.77
CA THR A 62 -8.84 -12.03 -6.36
C THR A 62 -7.87 -11.87 -7.54
N ALA A 63 -8.38 -12.01 -8.75
CA ALA A 63 -7.67 -11.64 -9.97
C ALA A 63 -7.94 -10.15 -10.23
N THR A 64 -6.95 -9.33 -9.93
CA THR A 64 -6.74 -7.99 -10.49
C THR A 64 -8.05 -7.24 -10.80
N VAL A 65 -8.39 -6.27 -9.98
CA VAL A 65 -9.27 -5.18 -10.46
C VAL A 65 -8.68 -4.77 -11.80
N LEU A 66 -9.35 -5.12 -12.90
CA LEU A 66 -9.06 -4.56 -14.21
C LEU A 66 -9.28 -3.05 -14.03
N ARG A 67 -8.23 -2.33 -13.64
CA ARG A 67 -8.20 -0.91 -13.91
C ARG A 67 -8.39 -0.81 -15.42
N PRO A 68 -9.28 0.04 -15.91
CA PRO A 68 -9.20 0.43 -17.31
C PRO A 68 -7.72 0.79 -17.52
N GLU A 69 -7.06 0.13 -18.48
CA GLU A 69 -5.68 0.46 -18.78
C GLU A 69 -5.63 1.97 -18.98
N PRO A 70 -4.80 2.68 -18.22
CA PRO A 70 -4.65 4.10 -18.45
C PRO A 70 -4.17 4.26 -19.89
N ASP A 71 -4.71 5.24 -20.63
CA ASP A 71 -4.32 5.56 -22.01
C ASP A 71 -2.86 6.00 -22.14
N TYR A 72 -2.07 5.87 -21.06
CA TYR A 72 -0.66 6.20 -21.03
C TYR A 72 0.14 5.13 -20.28
N THR A 73 1.34 4.84 -20.77
CA THR A 73 2.31 3.98 -20.12
C THR A 73 3.17 4.85 -19.18
N PHE A 74 3.25 4.50 -17.90
CA PHE A 74 4.14 5.18 -16.98
C PHE A 74 5.56 4.62 -17.15
N ASN A 75 6.43 5.37 -17.83
CA ASN A 75 7.82 4.96 -18.13
C ASN A 75 8.87 5.80 -17.40
N ARG A 76 8.47 6.73 -16.53
CA ARG A 76 9.43 7.59 -15.82
C ARG A 76 10.17 6.80 -14.76
N CYS A 77 11.43 7.19 -14.54
CA CYS A 77 12.19 6.72 -13.41
C CYS A 77 12.06 7.69 -12.24
N PHE A 78 12.12 7.17 -11.02
CA PHE A 78 11.97 7.93 -9.78
C PHE A 78 12.73 7.25 -8.65
N GLY A 79 13.03 7.99 -7.61
CA GLY A 79 13.55 7.50 -6.34
C GLY A 79 12.59 7.82 -5.21
N VAL A 80 12.59 7.02 -4.15
CA VAL A 80 11.75 7.25 -2.97
C VAL A 80 12.59 7.10 -1.70
N GLU A 81 12.42 8.05 -0.78
CA GLU A 81 12.93 7.96 0.59
C GLU A 81 11.73 7.92 1.53
N ILE A 82 11.68 6.92 2.41
CA ILE A 82 10.60 6.72 3.37
C ILE A 82 11.19 6.81 4.78
N GLU A 83 10.79 7.81 5.52
CA GLU A 83 11.16 8.02 6.92
C GLU A 83 10.10 7.46 7.84
N ALA A 84 10.52 6.61 8.79
CA ALA A 84 9.58 5.95 9.69
C ALA A 84 10.26 5.45 10.97
N TYR A 85 9.47 4.87 11.87
CA TYR A 85 9.96 4.32 13.14
C TYR A 85 9.19 3.06 13.57
N ASN A 86 9.53 2.52 14.73
CA ASN A 86 8.85 1.39 15.40
C ASN A 86 9.20 -0.01 14.85
N CYS A 87 10.21 -0.15 13.99
CA CYS A 87 10.68 -1.47 13.56
C CYS A 87 12.22 -1.53 13.62
N PRO A 88 12.82 -2.52 14.32
CA PRO A 88 14.26 -2.71 14.32
C PRO A 88 14.77 -2.93 12.90
N ARG A 89 15.84 -2.24 12.51
CA ARG A 89 16.38 -2.29 11.13
C ARG A 89 16.73 -3.69 10.65
N GLN A 90 17.28 -4.53 11.53
CA GLN A 90 17.57 -5.92 11.16
C GLN A 90 16.30 -6.69 10.83
N THR A 91 15.28 -6.59 11.67
CA THR A 91 13.98 -7.24 11.46
C THR A 91 13.35 -6.78 10.14
N LEU A 92 13.38 -5.47 9.88
CA LEU A 92 12.84 -4.93 8.64
C LEU A 92 13.65 -5.37 7.41
N THR A 93 14.98 -5.43 7.53
CA THR A 93 15.86 -5.95 6.47
C THR A 93 15.51 -7.38 6.11
N ASP A 94 15.34 -8.24 7.10
CA ASP A 94 15.04 -9.65 6.90
C ASP A 94 13.64 -9.81 6.24
N ALA A 95 12.65 -9.06 6.70
CA ALA A 95 11.31 -9.05 6.15
C ALA A 95 11.25 -8.58 4.69
N LEU A 96 11.98 -7.52 4.35
CA LEU A 96 12.06 -7.02 2.97
C LEU A 96 12.73 -8.05 2.05
N ARG A 97 13.80 -8.69 2.51
CA ARG A 97 14.48 -9.76 1.75
C ARG A 97 13.59 -10.97 1.54
N GLU A 98 12.85 -11.38 2.55
CA GLU A 98 11.86 -12.47 2.45
C GLU A 98 10.76 -12.13 1.43
N ALA A 99 10.37 -10.87 1.34
CA ALA A 99 9.44 -10.39 0.32
C ALA A 99 10.07 -10.22 -1.09
N GLY A 100 11.34 -10.62 -1.28
CA GLY A 100 12.05 -10.52 -2.55
C GLY A 100 12.53 -9.11 -2.89
N ILE A 101 12.68 -8.23 -1.89
CA ILE A 101 13.19 -6.88 -2.05
C ILE A 101 14.65 -6.85 -1.58
N PRO A 102 15.62 -6.67 -2.50
CA PRO A 102 17.03 -6.59 -2.12
C PRO A 102 17.28 -5.32 -1.31
N VAL A 103 17.72 -5.46 -0.06
CA VAL A 103 17.97 -4.35 0.85
C VAL A 103 19.26 -4.59 1.64
N GLU A 104 19.97 -3.53 1.92
CA GLU A 104 21.16 -3.51 2.75
C GLU A 104 21.09 -2.42 3.84
N ILE A 105 21.69 -2.72 4.99
CA ILE A 105 21.89 -1.70 6.03
C ILE A 105 23.16 -0.93 5.63
N GLY A 106 23.02 0.35 5.37
CA GLY A 106 24.09 1.16 4.82
C GLY A 106 24.23 2.54 5.47
N SER A 107 25.27 3.23 5.06
CA SER A 107 25.47 4.64 5.34
C SER A 107 24.81 5.48 4.24
N ARG A 108 24.33 6.69 4.60
CA ARG A 108 23.76 7.69 3.68
C ARG A 108 24.66 8.01 2.47
N ASN A 109 25.97 7.88 2.63
CA ASN A 109 26.97 8.21 1.61
C ASN A 109 27.40 7.02 0.73
N ALA A 110 26.77 5.84 0.86
CA ALA A 110 27.07 4.71 0.00
C ALA A 110 26.52 4.96 -1.41
N GLU A 111 27.32 4.57 -2.43
CA GLU A 111 26.93 4.73 -3.84
C GLU A 111 25.55 4.09 -4.11
N THR A 112 24.81 4.68 -5.04
CA THR A 112 23.52 4.16 -5.49
C THR A 112 23.77 2.84 -6.22
N ASN A 113 23.30 1.75 -5.68
CA ASN A 113 23.33 0.43 -6.32
C ASN A 113 21.88 -0.03 -6.60
N SER A 114 21.70 -1.27 -7.02
CA SER A 114 20.40 -1.85 -7.32
C SER A 114 19.58 -2.23 -6.07
N ASN A 115 20.13 -2.05 -4.87
CA ASN A 115 19.48 -2.43 -3.63
C ASN A 115 18.84 -1.23 -2.93
N TRP A 116 17.76 -1.50 -2.23
CA TRP A 116 17.24 -0.57 -1.22
C TRP A 116 18.27 -0.39 -0.10
N LYS A 117 18.30 0.78 0.51
CA LYS A 117 19.18 1.07 1.64
C LYS A 117 18.37 1.42 2.87
N LEU A 118 18.69 0.79 3.98
CA LEU A 118 18.12 1.10 5.27
C LEU A 118 19.17 1.84 6.11
N THR A 119 18.96 3.11 6.35
CA THR A 119 19.92 4.00 7.04
C THR A 119 19.31 4.64 8.29
N THR A 120 20.11 5.37 9.03
CA THR A 120 19.66 6.15 10.20
C THR A 120 19.50 7.60 9.81
N ASP A 121 18.44 8.24 10.28
CA ASP A 121 18.30 9.68 10.30
C ASP A 121 18.16 10.17 11.75
N GLY A 122 19.06 11.03 12.19
CA GLY A 122 19.07 11.59 13.54
C GLY A 122 18.02 12.67 13.80
N SER A 123 17.30 13.12 12.77
CA SER A 123 16.21 14.08 12.88
C SER A 123 14.88 13.44 13.26
N LEU A 124 14.78 12.09 13.12
CA LEU A 124 13.56 11.36 13.38
C LEU A 124 13.34 11.09 14.86
N GLU A 125 12.10 11.25 15.31
CA GLU A 125 11.67 10.99 16.67
C GLU A 125 10.98 9.63 16.78
N GLY A 126 11.29 8.87 17.83
CA GLY A 126 10.68 7.58 18.10
C GLY A 126 11.69 6.47 18.39
N SER A 127 11.18 5.27 18.64
CA SER A 127 12.01 4.08 18.82
C SER A 127 12.30 3.42 17.48
N HIS A 128 13.54 2.96 17.28
CA HIS A 128 13.93 2.26 16.06
C HIS A 128 13.62 3.06 14.77
N THR A 129 14.06 4.31 14.76
CA THR A 129 13.93 5.19 13.59
C THR A 129 14.80 4.72 12.44
N PHE A 130 14.33 4.94 11.22
CA PHE A 130 15.07 4.60 10.01
C PHE A 130 14.59 5.45 8.82
N GLU A 131 15.45 5.52 7.83
CA GLU A 131 15.15 6.00 6.50
C GLU A 131 15.39 4.85 5.51
N LEU A 132 14.39 4.54 4.70
CA LEU A 132 14.45 3.52 3.66
C LEU A 132 14.52 4.20 2.30
N VAL A 133 15.68 4.08 1.64
CA VAL A 133 15.98 4.74 0.37
C VAL A 133 15.92 3.72 -0.77
N SER A 134 15.15 4.01 -1.80
CA SER A 134 15.04 3.14 -2.98
C SER A 134 16.26 3.23 -3.90
N PRO A 135 16.54 2.20 -4.70
CA PRO A 135 17.27 2.37 -5.94
C PRO A 135 16.44 3.22 -6.91
N ILE A 136 16.98 3.47 -8.11
CA ILE A 136 16.18 4.06 -9.19
C ILE A 136 15.10 3.05 -9.59
N LEU A 137 13.85 3.41 -9.40
CA LEU A 137 12.67 2.67 -9.79
C LEU A 137 12.15 3.22 -11.12
N CYS A 138 11.69 2.37 -12.03
CA CYS A 138 11.19 2.83 -13.32
C CYS A 138 9.86 2.18 -13.68
N GLY A 139 8.94 2.98 -14.20
CA GLY A 139 7.70 2.52 -14.77
C GLY A 139 6.79 1.79 -13.79
N GLU A 140 5.89 0.99 -14.32
CA GLU A 140 4.93 0.22 -13.53
C GLU A 140 5.62 -0.80 -12.62
N GLN A 141 6.70 -1.44 -13.09
CA GLN A 141 7.47 -2.37 -12.26
C GLN A 141 8.05 -1.68 -11.02
N GLY A 142 8.50 -0.43 -11.15
CA GLY A 142 8.96 0.36 -10.01
C GLY A 142 7.85 0.65 -9.01
N LEU A 143 6.63 0.91 -9.49
CA LEU A 143 5.46 1.11 -8.64
C LEU A 143 5.04 -0.19 -7.92
N GLU A 144 5.10 -1.34 -8.60
CA GLU A 144 4.82 -2.64 -7.99
C GLU A 144 5.80 -2.99 -6.86
N VAL A 145 7.10 -2.69 -7.06
CA VAL A 145 8.10 -2.88 -6.00
C VAL A 145 7.81 -1.96 -4.82
N LEU A 146 7.50 -0.69 -5.06
CA LEU A 146 7.15 0.27 -4.00
C LEU A 146 5.89 -0.17 -3.23
N GLU A 147 4.86 -0.65 -3.92
CA GLU A 147 3.65 -1.20 -3.29
C GLU A 147 3.99 -2.38 -2.38
N ARG A 148 4.84 -3.29 -2.82
CA ARG A 148 5.30 -4.43 -2.02
C ARG A 148 6.07 -3.99 -0.78
N VAL A 149 6.93 -2.97 -0.90
CA VAL A 149 7.60 -2.33 0.24
C VAL A 149 6.58 -1.81 1.24
N CYS A 150 5.59 -1.04 0.80
CA CYS A 150 4.54 -0.50 1.67
C CYS A 150 3.77 -1.61 2.40
N TRP A 151 3.52 -2.75 1.76
CA TRP A 151 2.88 -3.90 2.40
C TRP A 151 3.74 -4.51 3.51
N VAL A 152 5.06 -4.60 3.31
CA VAL A 152 5.97 -5.07 4.37
C VAL A 152 5.99 -4.10 5.54
N LEU A 153 6.08 -2.78 5.27
CA LEU A 153 6.05 -1.77 6.33
C LEU A 153 4.77 -1.86 7.18
N ASP A 154 3.61 -2.02 6.54
CA ASP A 154 2.32 -2.18 7.23
C ASP A 154 2.27 -3.49 8.04
N ALA A 155 2.73 -4.61 7.46
CA ALA A 155 2.73 -5.91 8.12
C ALA A 155 3.60 -5.95 9.40
N TYR A 156 4.68 -5.16 9.41
CA TYR A 156 5.59 -5.05 10.56
C TYR A 156 5.25 -3.87 11.49
N ASN A 157 4.05 -3.31 11.35
CA ASN A 157 3.53 -2.25 12.21
C ASN A 157 4.45 -1.02 12.30
N VAL A 158 5.11 -0.70 11.19
CA VAL A 158 5.90 0.52 11.05
C VAL A 158 4.98 1.74 11.26
N LYS A 159 5.49 2.75 11.94
CA LYS A 159 4.76 3.96 12.33
C LYS A 159 5.40 5.20 11.72
N ILE A 160 4.59 6.22 11.57
CA ILE A 160 5.00 7.57 11.17
C ILE A 160 4.48 8.60 12.20
N ASN A 161 5.19 9.69 12.33
CA ASN A 161 4.81 10.85 13.14
C ASN A 161 5.17 12.15 12.41
N SER A 162 5.08 13.29 13.07
CA SER A 162 5.35 14.60 12.48
C SER A 162 6.82 14.84 12.08
N SER A 163 7.75 14.00 12.55
CA SER A 163 9.16 14.06 12.12
C SER A 163 9.46 13.24 10.87
N CYS A 164 8.51 12.42 10.42
CA CYS A 164 8.68 11.52 9.29
C CYS A 164 8.13 12.13 8.00
N GLY A 165 8.77 11.83 6.87
CA GLY A 165 8.36 12.26 5.54
C GLY A 165 8.46 11.15 4.50
N VAL A 166 7.92 11.43 3.32
CA VAL A 166 8.16 10.65 2.10
C VAL A 166 8.62 11.62 1.03
N HIS A 167 9.83 11.39 0.52
CA HIS A 167 10.43 12.20 -0.54
C HIS A 167 10.44 11.41 -1.85
N VAL A 168 10.02 12.06 -2.93
CA VAL A 168 10.02 11.49 -4.27
C VAL A 168 10.90 12.35 -5.17
N HIS A 169 11.87 11.71 -5.82
CA HIS A 169 12.83 12.34 -6.74
C HIS A 169 12.52 11.89 -8.17
N PHE A 170 12.57 12.83 -9.13
CA PHE A 170 12.32 12.59 -10.55
C PHE A 170 13.53 13.00 -11.39
#